data_9ef25a4bf6fb8a2abd32c7b2189e156c
#
_entry.id   9ef25a4bf6fb8a2abd32c7b2189e156c
#
_cell.length_a   1.000
_cell.length_b   1.000
_cell.length_c   1.000
_cell.angle_alpha   90.00
_cell.angle_beta   90.00
_cell.angle_gamma   90.00
#
_symmetry.space_group_name_H-M   'P 1'
#
loop_
_entity.id
_entity.type
_entity.pdbx_description
1 polymer ?
#
loop_
_entity_poly.entity_id
_entity_poly.type
_entity_poly.pdbx_seq_one_letter_code
_entity_poly.pdbx_strand_id
1 'polypeptide(L)'
;MQKMKKVLVSDFDGTMTERDFFWVALSHLPHGSAAPWERYEQGQTSHFDALDEIFSVLRFGQQEFDAMLAEMQVECGLVEALDRLQRTGWALVIASAGCSFYIEQILLQAGVTAVIHANPGTFIPGQGLFMKLPHQSPFFTAETGIDKAAVVRQYLAQGFDVAFAGDGRPDLAPALLVPPERRFARGWLAGELENRXEPFVHFDRWRDIVGCLCGDAP
;
A
#
# COMPACT_ATOMS: atom_id res chain seq x y z
N MET A 1 -13.50 -31.92 -4.88
CA MET A 1 -13.62 -30.48 -5.19
C MET A 1 -12.32 -29.78 -4.80
N GLN A 2 -11.67 -29.11 -5.74
CA GLN A 2 -10.45 -28.38 -5.48
C GLN A 2 -10.83 -27.11 -4.69
N LYS A 3 -10.17 -26.90 -3.54
CA LYS A 3 -10.45 -25.75 -2.69
C LYS A 3 -10.09 -24.46 -3.43
N MET A 4 -11.01 -23.47 -3.46
CA MET A 4 -10.75 -22.20 -4.12
C MET A 4 -9.59 -21.47 -3.44
N LYS A 5 -8.61 -21.02 -4.22
CA LYS A 5 -7.48 -20.23 -3.72
C LYS A 5 -7.96 -18.82 -3.41
N LYS A 6 -7.43 -18.23 -2.34
CA LYS A 6 -7.86 -16.91 -1.86
C LYS A 6 -6.65 -16.02 -1.65
N VAL A 7 -6.76 -14.75 -2.06
CA VAL A 7 -5.66 -13.79 -1.90
C VAL A 7 -6.21 -12.43 -1.48
N LEU A 8 -5.55 -11.85 -0.47
CA LEU A 8 -5.76 -10.44 -0.11
C LEU A 8 -4.63 -9.65 -0.78
N VAL A 9 -5.00 -8.80 -1.73
CA VAL A 9 -4.08 -7.82 -2.30
C VAL A 9 -4.25 -6.55 -1.48
N SER A 10 -3.20 -6.14 -0.78
CA SER A 10 -3.28 -5.01 0.15
C SER A 10 -2.28 -3.92 -0.24
N ASP A 11 -2.75 -2.70 -0.23
CA ASP A 11 -1.88 -1.54 -0.16
C ASP A 11 -1.12 -1.58 1.16
N PHE A 12 -0.02 -0.82 1.27
CA PHE A 12 0.79 -0.78 2.47
C PHE A 12 0.65 0.54 3.23
N ASP A 13 1.08 1.65 2.63
CA ASP A 13 1.10 2.98 3.25
C ASP A 13 -0.32 3.46 3.53
N GLY A 14 -0.64 3.73 4.78
CA GLY A 14 -1.98 4.18 5.15
C GLY A 14 -3.03 3.08 5.18
N THR A 15 -2.65 1.85 4.87
CA THR A 15 -3.53 0.68 4.89
C THR A 15 -3.07 -0.32 5.95
N MET A 16 -1.86 -0.91 5.77
CA MET A 16 -1.25 -1.77 6.80
C MET A 16 -0.56 -0.94 7.88
N THR A 17 -0.39 0.35 7.64
CA THR A 17 0.12 1.31 8.60
C THR A 17 -0.95 2.35 8.90
N GLU A 18 -0.86 2.99 10.06
CA GLU A 18 -1.79 4.06 10.42
C GLU A 18 -1.57 5.30 9.56
N ARG A 19 -0.31 5.60 9.25
CA ARG A 19 0.08 6.78 8.49
C ARG A 19 0.80 6.40 7.21
N ASP A 20 0.51 7.13 6.14
CA ASP A 20 1.20 7.00 4.85
C ASP A 20 2.57 7.67 4.97
N PHE A 21 3.62 7.00 4.46
CA PHE A 21 4.97 7.53 4.50
C PHE A 21 5.07 8.91 3.84
N PHE A 22 4.34 9.14 2.78
CA PHE A 22 4.32 10.44 2.10
C PHE A 22 3.98 11.57 3.07
N TRP A 23 2.93 11.40 3.88
CA TRP A 23 2.55 12.43 4.86
C TRP A 23 3.54 12.55 6.00
N VAL A 24 4.10 11.42 6.45
CA VAL A 24 5.16 11.45 7.47
C VAL A 24 6.36 12.24 6.92
N ALA A 25 6.79 11.93 5.70
CA ALA A 25 7.93 12.61 5.07
C ALA A 25 7.68 14.12 4.98
N LEU A 26 6.50 14.52 4.48
CA LEU A 26 6.18 15.95 4.35
C LEU A 26 6.21 16.67 5.69
N SER A 27 5.78 16.00 6.78
CA SER A 27 5.76 16.63 8.10
C SER A 27 7.17 16.96 8.60
N HIS A 28 8.20 16.34 8.05
CA HIS A 28 9.60 16.57 8.42
C HIS A 28 10.32 17.50 7.45
N LEU A 29 9.67 17.91 6.38
CA LEU A 29 10.28 18.75 5.35
C LEU A 29 9.87 20.22 5.50
N PRO A 30 10.64 21.15 4.95
CA PRO A 30 10.28 22.56 5.01
C PRO A 30 8.94 22.87 4.36
N HIS A 31 8.34 23.98 4.78
CA HIS A 31 7.12 24.49 4.17
C HIS A 31 7.32 24.64 2.65
N GLY A 32 6.32 24.26 1.87
CA GLY A 32 6.38 24.31 0.41
C GLY A 32 6.89 23.02 -0.24
N SER A 33 7.30 22.02 0.55
CA SER A 33 7.82 20.77 0.00
C SER A 33 6.76 19.92 -0.68
N ALA A 34 5.47 20.25 -0.52
CA ALA A 34 4.37 19.53 -1.17
C ALA A 34 4.15 19.94 -2.64
N ALA A 35 4.93 20.91 -3.17
CA ALA A 35 4.73 21.39 -4.53
C ALA A 35 4.68 20.28 -5.60
N PRO A 36 5.56 19.25 -5.55
CA PRO A 36 5.44 18.15 -6.53
C PRO A 36 4.09 17.43 -6.44
N TRP A 37 3.56 17.26 -5.24
CA TRP A 37 2.26 16.61 -5.05
C TRP A 37 1.13 17.48 -5.61
N GLU A 38 1.20 18.78 -5.41
CA GLU A 38 0.21 19.70 -5.97
C GLU A 38 0.20 19.64 -7.50
N ARG A 39 1.38 19.54 -8.12
CA ARG A 39 1.47 19.37 -9.58
C ARG A 39 0.84 18.05 -10.03
N TYR A 40 1.03 16.97 -9.25
CA TYR A 40 0.37 15.71 -9.54
C TYR A 40 -1.16 15.86 -9.48
N GLU A 41 -1.69 16.51 -8.45
CA GLU A 41 -3.13 16.72 -8.34
C GLU A 41 -3.69 17.54 -9.50
N GLN A 42 -2.88 18.38 -10.10
CA GLN A 42 -3.24 19.18 -11.27
C GLN A 42 -3.00 18.47 -12.59
N GLY A 43 -2.55 17.21 -12.54
CA GLY A 43 -2.29 16.42 -13.75
C GLY A 43 -1.02 16.82 -14.51
N GLN A 44 -0.10 17.52 -13.84
CA GLN A 44 1.12 18.04 -14.49
C GLN A 44 2.30 17.09 -14.37
N THR A 45 2.22 16.09 -13.52
CA THR A 45 3.29 15.10 -13.34
C THR A 45 2.65 13.79 -12.90
N SER A 46 3.41 12.69 -13.00
CA SER A 46 2.91 11.39 -12.55
C SER A 46 2.97 11.28 -11.03
N HIS A 47 2.19 10.33 -10.49
CA HIS A 47 2.25 9.98 -9.07
C HIS A 47 3.67 9.57 -8.68
N PHE A 48 4.30 8.70 -9.49
CA PHE A 48 5.66 8.24 -9.21
C PHE A 48 6.65 9.41 -9.14
N ASP A 49 6.62 10.30 -10.16
CA ASP A 49 7.56 11.41 -10.22
C ASP A 49 7.38 12.35 -9.04
N ALA A 50 6.13 12.60 -8.63
CA ALA A 50 5.87 13.47 -7.48
C ALA A 50 6.48 12.89 -6.19
N LEU A 51 6.27 11.59 -5.95
CA LEU A 51 6.83 10.94 -4.75
C LEU A 51 8.36 10.92 -4.82
N ASP A 52 8.93 10.57 -5.97
CA ASP A 52 10.39 10.48 -6.10
C ASP A 52 11.04 11.85 -5.85
N GLU A 53 10.43 12.90 -6.35
CA GLU A 53 10.95 14.25 -6.12
C GLU A 53 10.93 14.61 -4.62
N ILE A 54 9.83 14.31 -3.94
CA ILE A 54 9.70 14.58 -2.50
C ILE A 54 10.68 13.72 -1.69
N PHE A 55 10.76 12.43 -2.01
CA PHE A 55 11.61 11.51 -1.24
C PHE A 55 13.10 11.77 -1.47
N SER A 56 13.46 12.26 -2.65
CA SER A 56 14.87 12.52 -3.00
C SER A 56 15.49 13.61 -2.14
N VAL A 57 14.71 14.43 -1.45
CA VAL A 57 15.23 15.50 -0.58
C VAL A 57 15.13 15.18 0.90
N LEU A 58 14.89 13.91 1.27
CA LEU A 58 14.88 13.47 2.66
C LEU A 58 16.33 13.30 3.16
N ARG A 59 16.99 14.42 3.38
CA ARG A 59 18.42 14.47 3.71
C ARG A 59 18.65 14.30 5.21
N PHE A 60 18.08 13.22 5.75
CA PHE A 60 18.18 12.88 7.17
C PHE A 60 19.22 11.80 7.38
N GLY A 61 19.72 11.68 8.61
CA GLY A 61 20.56 10.56 8.99
C GLY A 61 19.74 9.29 9.14
N GLN A 62 20.44 8.17 9.33
CA GLN A 62 19.81 6.87 9.44
C GLN A 62 18.82 6.83 10.63
N GLN A 63 19.24 7.36 11.80
CA GLN A 63 18.38 7.32 12.98
C GLN A 63 17.10 8.13 12.77
N GLU A 64 17.21 9.28 12.12
CA GLU A 64 16.04 10.12 11.84
C GLU A 64 15.09 9.42 10.87
N PHE A 65 15.65 8.78 9.84
CA PHE A 65 14.85 8.03 8.87
C PHE A 65 14.13 6.85 9.55
N ASP A 66 14.85 6.12 10.39
CA ASP A 66 14.25 5.00 11.14
C ASP A 66 13.10 5.49 12.04
N ALA A 67 13.26 6.66 12.66
CA ALA A 67 12.21 7.25 13.48
C ALA A 67 10.99 7.64 12.64
N MET A 68 11.21 8.13 11.40
CA MET A 68 10.11 8.43 10.49
C MET A 68 9.34 7.16 10.13
N LEU A 69 10.03 6.04 9.89
CA LEU A 69 9.36 4.77 9.61
C LEU A 69 8.51 4.32 10.81
N ALA A 70 9.02 4.52 12.03
CA ALA A 70 8.26 4.18 13.23
C ALA A 70 6.98 5.02 13.36
N GLU A 71 7.00 6.27 12.87
CA GLU A 71 5.82 7.13 12.88
C GLU A 71 4.69 6.59 12.00
N MET A 72 5.00 5.74 11.04
CA MET A 72 3.96 5.12 10.20
C MET A 72 3.05 4.21 11.00
N GLN A 73 3.54 3.65 12.10
CA GLN A 73 2.76 2.78 13.01
C GLN A 73 2.15 1.61 12.25
N VAL A 74 2.99 0.65 11.88
CA VAL A 74 2.52 -0.58 11.23
C VAL A 74 1.54 -1.31 12.16
N GLU A 75 0.58 -2.02 11.58
CA GLU A 75 -0.42 -2.77 12.35
C GLU A 75 0.25 -3.59 13.44
N CYS A 76 -0.13 -3.35 14.69
CA CYS A 76 0.37 -4.17 15.79
C CYS A 76 -0.32 -5.55 15.71
N GLY A 77 0.35 -6.58 16.18
CA GLY A 77 -0.18 -7.93 16.05
C GLY A 77 -0.14 -8.46 14.61
N LEU A 78 0.78 -7.93 13.79
CA LEU A 78 0.87 -8.32 12.38
C LEU A 78 1.21 -9.81 12.23
N VAL A 79 2.08 -10.34 13.11
CA VAL A 79 2.44 -11.77 13.10
C VAL A 79 1.18 -12.63 13.24
N GLU A 80 0.38 -12.32 14.25
CA GLU A 80 -0.85 -13.07 14.54
C GLU A 80 -1.87 -12.93 13.40
N ALA A 81 -1.97 -11.73 12.82
CA ALA A 81 -2.90 -11.49 11.71
C ALA A 81 -2.51 -12.30 10.48
N LEU A 82 -1.22 -12.33 10.13
CA LEU A 82 -0.76 -13.09 8.98
C LEU A 82 -0.92 -14.60 9.21
N ASP A 83 -0.61 -15.07 10.41
CA ASP A 83 -0.81 -16.47 10.76
C ASP A 83 -2.28 -16.87 10.60
N ARG A 84 -3.18 -16.01 11.02
CA ARG A 84 -4.61 -16.24 10.92
C ARG A 84 -5.09 -16.31 9.48
N LEU A 85 -4.62 -15.37 8.64
CA LEU A 85 -4.91 -15.42 7.19
C LEU A 85 -4.45 -16.74 6.60
N GLN A 86 -3.21 -17.14 6.89
CA GLN A 86 -2.64 -18.36 6.33
C GLN A 86 -3.44 -19.59 6.74
N ARG A 87 -3.79 -19.69 8.03
CA ARG A 87 -4.56 -20.84 8.52
C ARG A 87 -5.95 -20.94 7.87
N THR A 88 -6.52 -19.81 7.46
CA THR A 88 -7.85 -19.80 6.83
C THR A 88 -7.76 -19.82 5.29
N GLY A 89 -6.55 -20.00 4.76
CA GLY A 89 -6.34 -20.22 3.32
C GLY A 89 -6.15 -18.97 2.50
N TRP A 90 -5.93 -17.82 3.14
CA TRP A 90 -5.67 -16.56 2.44
C TRP A 90 -4.17 -16.33 2.29
N ALA A 91 -3.72 -16.02 1.09
CA ALA A 91 -2.39 -15.49 0.86
C ALA A 91 -2.44 -13.98 0.95
N LEU A 92 -1.32 -13.34 1.37
CA LEU A 92 -1.19 -11.89 1.36
C LEU A 92 -0.22 -11.49 0.26
N VAL A 93 -0.62 -10.51 -0.54
CA VAL A 93 0.23 -9.86 -1.54
C VAL A 93 0.13 -8.36 -1.32
N ILE A 94 1.27 -7.69 -1.13
CA ILE A 94 1.32 -6.25 -0.97
C ILE A 94 1.55 -5.63 -2.35
N ALA A 95 0.71 -4.67 -2.74
CA ALA A 95 0.84 -3.92 -3.98
C ALA A 95 0.86 -2.43 -3.63
N SER A 96 2.01 -1.79 -3.82
CA SER A 96 2.25 -0.44 -3.33
C SER A 96 2.78 0.47 -4.44
N ALA A 97 2.32 1.72 -4.45
CA ALA A 97 2.92 2.77 -5.27
C ALA A 97 4.06 3.48 -4.53
N GLY A 98 4.39 3.04 -3.32
CA GLY A 98 5.52 3.54 -2.55
C GLY A 98 6.79 2.75 -2.82
N CYS A 99 7.69 2.71 -1.85
CA CYS A 99 9.03 2.18 -2.03
C CYS A 99 9.23 0.87 -1.26
N SER A 100 9.69 -0.17 -1.96
CA SER A 100 9.95 -1.47 -1.34
C SER A 100 11.00 -1.38 -0.22
N PHE A 101 11.92 -0.43 -0.31
CA PHE A 101 12.99 -0.29 0.67
C PHE A 101 12.41 -0.21 2.10
N TYR A 102 11.50 0.75 2.33
CA TYR A 102 10.98 0.89 3.70
C TYR A 102 9.94 -0.16 4.04
N ILE A 103 9.18 -0.65 3.05
CA ILE A 103 8.19 -1.71 3.31
C ILE A 103 8.92 -2.96 3.84
N GLU A 104 9.99 -3.37 3.16
CA GLU A 104 10.77 -4.53 3.56
C GLU A 104 11.35 -4.36 4.96
N GLN A 105 11.89 -3.18 5.25
CA GLN A 105 12.49 -2.90 6.56
C GLN A 105 11.44 -2.98 7.67
N ILE A 106 10.27 -2.39 7.45
CA ILE A 106 9.18 -2.42 8.45
C ILE A 106 8.70 -3.85 8.68
N LEU A 107 8.50 -4.63 7.61
CA LEU A 107 8.05 -6.01 7.75
C LEU A 107 9.11 -6.86 8.46
N LEU A 108 10.39 -6.67 8.13
CA LEU A 108 11.46 -7.39 8.79
C LEU A 108 11.47 -7.12 10.30
N GLN A 109 11.32 -5.85 10.69
CA GLN A 109 11.27 -5.49 12.11
C GLN A 109 10.03 -6.07 12.79
N ALA A 110 8.93 -6.19 12.08
CA ALA A 110 7.71 -6.80 12.62
C ALA A 110 7.77 -8.33 12.66
N GLY A 111 8.81 -8.93 12.09
CA GLY A 111 8.99 -10.37 12.11
C GLY A 111 8.15 -11.13 11.10
N VAL A 112 7.76 -10.49 10.00
CA VAL A 112 6.92 -11.11 8.97
C VAL A 112 7.53 -10.97 7.59
N THR A 113 7.09 -11.82 6.67
CA THR A 113 7.43 -11.71 5.25
C THR A 113 6.16 -11.76 4.42
N ALA A 114 6.21 -11.15 3.24
CA ALA A 114 5.09 -11.14 2.31
C ALA A 114 5.63 -10.97 0.89
N VAL A 115 4.81 -11.33 -0.09
CA VAL A 115 5.10 -10.97 -1.48
C VAL A 115 4.85 -9.48 -1.63
N ILE A 116 5.81 -8.75 -2.16
CA ILE A 116 5.73 -7.29 -2.30
C ILE A 116 5.95 -6.91 -3.77
N HIS A 117 4.99 -6.17 -4.31
CA HIS A 117 5.14 -5.47 -5.58
C HIS A 117 5.14 -3.97 -5.27
N ALA A 118 6.29 -3.33 -5.41
CA ALA A 118 6.47 -1.92 -5.06
C ALA A 118 7.63 -1.36 -5.86
N ASN A 119 7.86 -0.06 -5.74
CA ASN A 119 8.95 0.59 -6.48
C ASN A 119 10.27 0.33 -5.76
N PRO A 120 11.28 -0.19 -6.46
CA PRO A 120 12.59 -0.36 -5.83
C PRO A 120 13.20 0.99 -5.46
N GLY A 121 14.04 1.01 -4.45
CA GLY A 121 14.69 2.24 -4.03
C GLY A 121 15.78 1.99 -3.03
N THR A 122 16.50 3.07 -2.69
CA THR A 122 17.60 3.03 -1.75
C THR A 122 17.58 4.32 -0.94
N PHE A 123 17.68 4.19 0.38
CA PHE A 123 17.92 5.36 1.23
C PHE A 123 19.41 5.54 1.43
N ILE A 124 19.89 6.74 1.16
CA ILE A 124 21.30 7.10 1.36
C ILE A 124 21.33 8.18 2.45
N PRO A 125 21.81 7.83 3.67
CA PRO A 125 21.80 8.79 4.78
C PRO A 125 22.48 10.12 4.40
N GLY A 126 21.83 11.21 4.74
CA GLY A 126 22.29 12.55 4.40
C GLY A 126 22.01 12.99 2.98
N GLN A 127 21.49 12.11 2.13
CA GLN A 127 21.21 12.44 0.72
C GLN A 127 19.72 12.35 0.38
N GLY A 128 19.06 11.20 0.64
CA GLY A 128 17.66 11.06 0.33
C GLY A 128 17.23 9.61 0.11
N LEU A 129 15.95 9.44 -0.17
CA LEU A 129 15.37 8.15 -0.58
C LEU A 129 15.10 8.24 -2.09
N PHE A 130 15.77 7.38 -2.86
CA PHE A 130 15.72 7.44 -4.32
C PHE A 130 15.01 6.21 -4.86
N MET A 131 13.87 6.42 -5.52
CA MET A 131 13.08 5.34 -6.12
C MET A 131 13.45 5.14 -7.57
N LYS A 132 13.17 3.95 -8.08
CA LYS A 132 13.32 3.61 -9.49
C LYS A 132 12.03 2.98 -10.00
N LEU A 133 11.71 3.24 -11.26
CA LEU A 133 10.58 2.57 -11.89
C LEU A 133 10.93 1.09 -12.08
N PRO A 134 9.99 0.19 -11.75
CA PRO A 134 10.24 -1.25 -11.81
C PRO A 134 10.01 -1.81 -13.23
N HIS A 135 10.84 -1.39 -14.19
CA HIS A 135 10.66 -1.75 -15.61
C HIS A 135 10.61 -3.25 -15.86
N GLN A 136 11.22 -4.06 -14.96
CA GLN A 136 11.24 -5.51 -15.11
C GLN A 136 9.99 -6.19 -14.56
N SER A 137 9.15 -5.44 -13.84
CA SER A 137 7.94 -6.01 -13.26
C SER A 137 6.87 -6.24 -14.34
N PRO A 138 6.14 -7.37 -14.31
CA PRO A 138 4.99 -7.54 -15.21
C PRO A 138 3.85 -6.57 -14.90
N PHE A 139 3.92 -5.86 -13.77
CA PHE A 139 2.90 -4.90 -13.35
C PHE A 139 3.35 -3.45 -13.51
N PHE A 140 4.41 -3.22 -14.27
CA PHE A 140 4.98 -1.88 -14.43
C PHE A 140 3.99 -0.94 -15.11
N THR A 141 3.93 0.28 -14.58
CA THR A 141 3.29 1.42 -15.23
C THR A 141 4.11 2.69 -14.90
N ALA A 142 4.21 3.59 -15.85
CA ALA A 142 4.96 4.84 -15.62
C ALA A 142 4.24 5.75 -14.61
N GLU A 143 2.93 5.63 -14.47
CA GLU A 143 2.14 6.52 -13.61
C GLU A 143 2.45 6.31 -12.11
N THR A 144 2.43 5.06 -11.65
CA THR A 144 2.60 4.75 -10.22
C THR A 144 3.76 3.80 -9.95
N GLY A 145 4.43 3.32 -11.00
CA GLY A 145 5.44 2.27 -10.91
C GLY A 145 4.80 0.89 -10.95
N ILE A 146 3.91 0.61 -10.01
CA ILE A 146 3.16 -0.65 -9.97
C ILE A 146 1.68 -0.37 -10.26
N ASP A 147 1.14 -1.04 -11.26
CA ASP A 147 -0.29 -1.04 -11.58
C ASP A 147 -0.97 -2.07 -10.67
N LYS A 148 -1.57 -1.59 -9.58
CA LYS A 148 -2.23 -2.47 -8.60
C LYS A 148 -3.42 -3.21 -9.22
N ALA A 149 -4.10 -2.58 -10.18
CA ALA A 149 -5.21 -3.22 -10.88
C ALA A 149 -4.71 -4.42 -11.70
N ALA A 150 -3.51 -4.33 -12.28
CA ALA A 150 -2.92 -5.45 -13.01
C ALA A 150 -2.61 -6.62 -12.07
N VAL A 151 -2.17 -6.33 -10.84
CA VAL A 151 -1.95 -7.37 -9.83
C VAL A 151 -3.27 -8.10 -9.55
N VAL A 152 -4.34 -7.35 -9.29
CA VAL A 152 -5.65 -7.93 -8.99
C VAL A 152 -6.14 -8.75 -10.20
N ARG A 153 -6.05 -8.19 -11.41
CA ARG A 153 -6.49 -8.90 -12.63
C ARG A 153 -5.77 -10.23 -12.82
N GLN A 154 -4.48 -10.28 -12.49
CA GLN A 154 -3.74 -11.53 -12.64
C GLN A 154 -4.31 -12.63 -11.74
N TYR A 155 -4.59 -12.31 -10.46
CA TYR A 155 -5.14 -13.32 -9.55
C TYR A 155 -6.57 -13.71 -9.94
N LEU A 156 -7.38 -12.74 -10.37
CA LEU A 156 -8.73 -13.05 -10.87
C LEU A 156 -8.67 -14.00 -12.07
N ALA A 157 -7.75 -13.75 -13.01
CA ALA A 157 -7.59 -14.60 -14.20
C ALA A 157 -7.13 -16.00 -13.83
N GLN A 158 -6.44 -16.17 -12.70
CA GLN A 158 -6.02 -17.47 -12.19
C GLN A 158 -7.10 -18.17 -11.37
N GLY A 159 -8.28 -17.56 -11.23
CA GLY A 159 -9.41 -18.17 -10.54
C GLY A 159 -9.40 -18.01 -9.02
N PHE A 160 -8.64 -17.06 -8.49
CA PHE A 160 -8.64 -16.78 -7.04
C PHE A 160 -9.89 -16.02 -6.62
N ASP A 161 -10.32 -16.26 -5.39
CA ASP A 161 -11.18 -15.33 -4.65
C ASP A 161 -10.26 -14.20 -4.19
N VAL A 162 -10.47 -13.00 -4.72
CA VAL A 162 -9.56 -11.86 -4.47
C VAL A 162 -10.26 -10.82 -3.60
N ALA A 163 -9.61 -10.44 -2.51
CA ALA A 163 -9.99 -9.28 -1.72
C ALA A 163 -8.97 -8.17 -1.96
N PHE A 164 -9.39 -6.92 -1.88
CA PHE A 164 -8.51 -5.77 -2.02
C PHE A 164 -8.70 -4.82 -0.85
N ALA A 165 -7.58 -4.25 -0.35
CA ALA A 165 -7.60 -3.26 0.73
C ALA A 165 -6.73 -2.07 0.36
N GLY A 166 -7.26 -0.85 0.57
CA GLY A 166 -6.52 0.36 0.25
C GLY A 166 -7.10 1.60 0.90
N ASP A 167 -6.39 2.73 0.72
CA ASP A 167 -6.82 4.00 1.32
C ASP A 167 -6.65 5.21 0.39
N GLY A 168 -5.88 5.10 -0.68
CA GLY A 168 -5.47 6.25 -1.49
C GLY A 168 -5.97 6.23 -2.94
N ARG A 169 -5.49 7.21 -3.72
CA ARG A 169 -5.91 7.37 -5.11
C ARG A 169 -5.53 6.17 -6.00
N PRO A 170 -4.32 5.62 -5.89
CA PRO A 170 -3.97 4.47 -6.74
C PRO A 170 -4.79 3.21 -6.46
N ASP A 171 -5.59 3.21 -5.39
CA ASP A 171 -6.35 2.04 -4.97
C ASP A 171 -7.73 1.96 -5.61
N LEU A 172 -8.20 3.02 -6.24
CA LEU A 172 -9.57 3.04 -6.80
C LEU A 172 -9.76 1.96 -7.88
N ALA A 173 -8.85 1.92 -8.85
CA ALA A 173 -8.99 0.97 -9.96
C ALA A 173 -8.98 -0.49 -9.48
N PRO A 174 -8.01 -0.93 -8.64
CA PRO A 174 -8.06 -2.30 -8.17
C PRO A 174 -9.26 -2.59 -7.26
N ALA A 175 -9.71 -1.62 -6.44
CA ALA A 175 -10.88 -1.83 -5.58
C ALA A 175 -12.14 -2.13 -6.40
N LEU A 176 -12.30 -1.47 -7.54
CA LEU A 176 -13.47 -1.66 -8.39
C LEU A 176 -13.48 -3.02 -9.11
N LEU A 177 -12.38 -3.77 -9.08
CA LEU A 177 -12.30 -5.08 -9.73
C LEU A 177 -12.83 -6.21 -8.84
N VAL A 178 -12.98 -5.97 -7.54
CA VAL A 178 -13.43 -7.02 -6.61
C VAL A 178 -14.86 -6.70 -6.16
N PRO A 179 -15.62 -7.74 -5.75
CA PRO A 179 -17.01 -7.49 -5.31
C PRO A 179 -17.04 -6.70 -3.99
N PRO A 180 -18.16 -6.04 -3.69
CA PRO A 180 -18.26 -5.16 -2.53
C PRO A 180 -17.82 -5.78 -1.20
N GLU A 181 -18.15 -7.04 -0.97
CA GLU A 181 -17.83 -7.75 0.29
C GLU A 181 -16.35 -8.13 0.36
N ARG A 182 -15.59 -7.93 -0.72
CA ARG A 182 -14.14 -8.15 -0.78
C ARG A 182 -13.37 -6.83 -0.95
N ARG A 183 -14.07 -5.70 -0.91
CA ARG A 183 -13.51 -4.37 -1.17
C ARG A 183 -13.42 -3.62 0.14
N PHE A 184 -12.21 -3.50 0.66
CA PHE A 184 -11.96 -2.87 1.96
C PHE A 184 -11.34 -1.49 1.74
N ALA A 185 -11.94 -0.46 2.35
CA ALA A 185 -11.48 0.91 2.10
C ALA A 185 -11.55 1.77 3.35
N ARG A 186 -10.62 2.74 3.42
CA ARG A 186 -10.69 3.85 4.35
C ARG A 186 -10.09 5.08 3.66
N GLY A 187 -9.99 6.21 4.36
CA GLY A 187 -9.31 7.39 3.84
C GLY A 187 -9.94 7.95 2.57
N TRP A 188 -9.09 8.41 1.65
CA TRP A 188 -9.55 8.98 0.39
C TRP A 188 -10.35 7.97 -0.42
N LEU A 189 -9.91 6.71 -0.44
CA LEU A 189 -10.59 5.67 -1.22
C LEU A 189 -12.03 5.49 -0.75
N ALA A 190 -12.25 5.45 0.57
CA ALA A 190 -13.60 5.30 1.12
C ALA A 190 -14.50 6.45 0.66
N GLY A 191 -14.01 7.70 0.78
CA GLY A 191 -14.79 8.87 0.35
C GLY A 191 -15.11 8.84 -1.14
N GLU A 192 -14.15 8.43 -1.96
CA GLU A 192 -14.38 8.36 -3.40
C GLU A 192 -15.38 7.27 -3.77
N LEU A 193 -15.31 6.11 -3.10
CA LEU A 193 -16.29 5.04 -3.31
C LEU A 193 -17.70 5.48 -2.87
N GLU A 194 -17.80 6.20 -1.76
CA GLU A 194 -19.10 6.77 -1.33
C GLU A 194 -19.66 7.73 -2.37
N ASN A 195 -18.81 8.61 -2.91
CA ASN A 195 -19.23 9.56 -3.95
C ASN A 195 -19.75 8.87 -5.20
N ARG A 196 -19.29 7.66 -5.46
CA ARG A 196 -19.66 6.89 -6.64
C ARG A 196 -20.79 5.87 -6.40
N UNK A 197 -21.01 5.64 -5.01
CA UNK A 197 -21.76 4.85 -4.77
C UNK A 197 -21.47 3.64 -4.82
N GLU A 198 -20.48 3.30 -4.75
CA GLU A 198 -19.89 1.98 -4.87
C GLU A 198 -19.80 1.35 -3.47
N PRO A 199 -20.51 0.28 -3.20
CA PRO A 199 -20.46 -0.32 -1.86
C PRO A 199 -19.08 -0.90 -1.54
N PHE A 200 -18.71 -0.86 -0.26
CA PHE A 200 -17.45 -1.40 0.24
C PHE A 200 -17.58 -1.71 1.73
N VAL A 201 -16.56 -2.37 2.28
CA VAL A 201 -16.45 -2.63 3.72
C VAL A 201 -15.44 -1.63 4.29
N HIS A 202 -15.89 -0.78 5.22
CA HIS A 202 -15.00 0.17 5.89
C HIS A 202 -14.13 -0.60 6.91
N PHE A 203 -12.87 -0.18 7.07
CA PHE A 203 -12.02 -0.74 8.12
C PHE A 203 -11.33 0.41 8.88
N ASP A 204 -11.20 0.25 10.18
CA ASP A 204 -10.44 1.19 11.01
C ASP A 204 -9.00 0.71 11.17
N ARG A 205 -8.81 -0.57 11.47
CA ARG A 205 -7.50 -1.19 11.63
C ARG A 205 -7.35 -2.30 10.61
N TRP A 206 -6.14 -2.49 10.12
CA TRP A 206 -5.91 -3.54 9.11
C TRP A 206 -6.34 -4.92 9.62
N ARG A 207 -6.18 -5.18 10.93
CA ARG A 207 -6.63 -6.45 11.53
C ARG A 207 -8.15 -6.66 11.37
N ASP A 208 -8.92 -5.61 11.23
CA ASP A 208 -10.38 -5.76 11.02
C ASP A 208 -10.67 -6.46 9.71
N ILE A 209 -9.85 -6.18 8.68
CA ILE A 209 -9.95 -6.87 7.39
C ILE A 209 -9.73 -8.38 7.59
N VAL A 210 -8.68 -8.71 8.35
CA VAL A 210 -8.35 -10.11 8.65
C VAL A 210 -9.52 -10.77 9.37
N GLY A 211 -10.10 -10.10 10.35
CA GLY A 211 -11.29 -10.61 11.05
C GLY A 211 -12.43 -10.91 10.10
N CYS A 212 -12.76 -9.96 9.21
CA CYS A 212 -13.83 -10.15 8.22
C CYS A 212 -13.55 -11.33 7.30
N LEU A 213 -12.31 -11.44 6.79
CA LEU A 213 -11.96 -12.51 5.86
C LEU A 213 -11.91 -13.88 6.54
N CYS A 214 -11.60 -13.93 7.83
CA CYS A 214 -11.48 -15.17 8.59
C CYS A 214 -12.77 -15.58 9.29
N GLY A 215 -13.86 -14.83 9.11
CA GLY A 215 -15.17 -15.23 9.57
C GLY A 215 -15.61 -14.67 10.91
N ASP A 216 -14.98 -13.63 11.41
CA ASP A 216 -15.48 -12.94 12.60
C ASP A 216 -16.77 -12.19 12.25
N ALA A 217 -17.66 -12.10 13.21
CA ALA A 217 -18.83 -11.25 13.05
C ALA A 217 -18.39 -9.78 12.98
N PRO A 218 -19.03 -8.96 12.14
CA PRO A 218 -18.69 -7.54 12.06
C PRO A 218 -19.00 -6.78 13.35
#